data_364378675ac436d5d4de4fb4685831f9
#
_entry.id   364378675ac436d5d4de4fb4685831f9
#
_cell.length_a   1.000
_cell.length_b   1.000
_cell.length_c   1.000
_cell.angle_alpha   90.00
_cell.angle_beta   90.00
_cell.angle_gamma   90.00
#
_symmetry.space_group_name_H-M   'P 1'
#
loop_
_entity.id
_entity.type
_entity.pdbx_description
1 polymer ?
#
loop_
_entity_poly.entity_id
_entity_poly.type
_entity_poly.pdbx_seq_one_letter_code
_entity_poly.pdbx_strand_id
1 'polypeptide(L)'
;QCSVVGSDRPDFHHAVMSKSAISASTYSELAAISETNGLEIQQIFDAAETVAVNIEYYMERAYKTVQADPSQNVKPTDPAAMELCKSEIYGNTLTSLNYDVEVFLRENARNTAKYNKDIAGVGVMFEPYAFQQDIRDYAFYVNEAAADQDIAPFGSYESYSQEDYYKNALTTKTSNVSDPYEYNGATLVTYASPILNNGKVQGVVMADINVANFSKVDSSNENYPSMYSTIYDDNGKIIYDSESLEDIGKYLADFTPNQSELSLMQTNMAKKQPFRVETTREDGRKVTRFFTPIKAAGETWWSLTAVNSSDVDAAVKPRSSQWSCSPPVPDPDYRGHFSASPPPSASD
;
A
#
# COMPACT_ATOMS: atom_id res chain seq x y z
N GLN A 1 -7.50 -68.83 -26.80
CA GLN A 1 -8.58 -67.96 -26.31
C GLN A 1 -7.95 -66.91 -25.40
N CYS A 2 -7.72 -65.72 -25.96
CA CYS A 2 -7.38 -64.52 -25.18
C CYS A 2 -8.66 -63.81 -24.80
N SER A 3 -8.96 -63.75 -23.55
CA SER A 3 -10.00 -62.88 -23.00
C SER A 3 -9.46 -61.46 -22.81
N VAL A 4 -10.04 -60.52 -23.51
CA VAL A 4 -9.82 -59.10 -23.33
C VAL A 4 -10.55 -58.68 -22.05
N VAL A 5 -9.79 -58.26 -21.04
CA VAL A 5 -10.29 -57.66 -19.81
C VAL A 5 -10.47 -56.14 -20.05
N GLY A 6 -11.61 -55.64 -19.63
CA GLY A 6 -12.17 -54.34 -19.91
C GLY A 6 -11.29 -53.17 -19.51
N SER A 7 -11.46 -52.08 -20.23
CA SER A 7 -10.88 -50.78 -19.99
C SER A 7 -11.51 -50.14 -18.75
N ASP A 8 -10.76 -50.11 -17.67
CA ASP A 8 -11.06 -49.23 -16.52
C ASP A 8 -11.08 -47.76 -16.97
N ARG A 9 -12.24 -47.12 -16.87
CA ARG A 9 -12.42 -45.68 -16.95
C ARG A 9 -12.71 -45.07 -15.59
N PRO A 10 -11.81 -45.16 -14.57
CA PRO A 10 -11.89 -44.35 -13.37
C PRO A 10 -11.05 -43.07 -13.42
N ASP A 11 -10.00 -43.05 -14.25
CA ASP A 11 -8.97 -41.99 -14.12
C ASP A 11 -9.37 -40.63 -14.65
N PHE A 12 -10.30 -40.59 -15.64
CA PHE A 12 -10.66 -39.31 -16.25
C PHE A 12 -11.54 -38.44 -15.35
N HIS A 13 -12.44 -39.03 -14.58
CA HIS A 13 -13.27 -38.29 -13.62
C HIS A 13 -12.46 -37.83 -12.40
N HIS A 14 -11.54 -38.63 -11.89
CA HIS A 14 -10.64 -38.24 -10.81
C HIS A 14 -9.66 -37.15 -11.25
N ALA A 15 -9.10 -37.22 -12.44
CA ALA A 15 -8.21 -36.21 -12.99
C ALA A 15 -8.92 -34.87 -13.22
N VAL A 16 -10.18 -34.86 -13.67
CA VAL A 16 -10.98 -33.63 -13.89
C VAL A 16 -11.36 -33.00 -12.55
N MET A 17 -11.79 -33.78 -11.56
CA MET A 17 -12.09 -33.26 -10.22
C MET A 17 -10.84 -32.75 -9.51
N SER A 18 -9.71 -33.44 -9.64
CA SER A 18 -8.42 -33.01 -9.13
C SER A 18 -7.98 -31.67 -9.76
N LYS A 19 -8.11 -31.52 -11.07
CA LYS A 19 -7.77 -30.27 -11.78
C LYS A 19 -8.64 -29.11 -11.34
N SER A 20 -9.94 -29.31 -11.17
CA SER A 20 -10.86 -28.28 -10.65
C SER A 20 -10.54 -27.87 -9.22
N ALA A 21 -10.22 -28.83 -8.36
CA ALA A 21 -9.84 -28.56 -6.96
C ALA A 21 -8.49 -27.82 -6.86
N ILE A 22 -7.50 -28.19 -7.66
CA ILE A 22 -6.20 -27.51 -7.70
C ILE A 22 -6.38 -26.09 -8.24
N SER A 23 -7.18 -25.90 -9.29
CA SER A 23 -7.48 -24.57 -9.83
C SER A 23 -8.13 -23.67 -8.80
N ALA A 24 -9.11 -24.17 -8.04
CA ALA A 24 -9.75 -23.43 -6.96
C ALA A 24 -8.76 -23.05 -5.84
N SER A 25 -7.86 -23.95 -5.48
CA SER A 25 -6.80 -23.70 -4.49
C SER A 25 -5.83 -22.62 -4.96
N THR A 26 -5.39 -22.67 -6.22
CA THR A 26 -4.49 -21.67 -6.83
C THR A 26 -5.12 -20.26 -6.84
N TYR A 27 -6.39 -20.16 -7.24
CA TYR A 27 -7.09 -18.89 -7.20
C TYR A 27 -7.31 -18.37 -5.78
N SER A 28 -7.55 -19.24 -4.81
CA SER A 28 -7.67 -18.89 -3.40
C SER A 28 -6.34 -18.36 -2.83
N GLU A 29 -5.22 -18.99 -3.19
CA GLU A 29 -3.88 -18.55 -2.83
C GLU A 29 -3.58 -17.14 -3.39
N LEU A 30 -3.82 -16.92 -4.67
CA LEU A 30 -3.61 -15.62 -5.31
C LEU A 30 -4.52 -14.52 -4.74
N ALA A 31 -5.77 -14.87 -4.41
CA ALA A 31 -6.67 -13.94 -3.73
C ALA A 31 -6.14 -13.56 -2.34
N ALA A 32 -5.61 -14.53 -1.57
CA ALA A 32 -5.02 -14.26 -0.27
C ALA A 32 -3.75 -13.38 -0.37
N ILE A 33 -2.91 -13.58 -1.38
CA ILE A 33 -1.77 -12.69 -1.66
C ILE A 33 -2.25 -11.27 -1.94
N SER A 34 -3.26 -11.11 -2.81
CA SER A 34 -3.84 -9.80 -3.12
C SER A 34 -4.44 -9.10 -1.90
N GLU A 35 -5.14 -9.85 -1.04
CA GLU A 35 -5.69 -9.31 0.21
C GLU A 35 -4.56 -8.88 1.17
N THR A 36 -3.50 -9.67 1.30
CA THR A 36 -2.32 -9.32 2.12
C THR A 36 -1.67 -8.04 1.60
N ASN A 37 -1.44 -7.94 0.29
CA ASN A 37 -0.90 -6.74 -0.33
C ASN A 37 -1.80 -5.52 -0.07
N GLY A 38 -3.10 -5.68 -0.19
CA GLY A 38 -4.08 -4.63 0.14
C GLY A 38 -3.98 -4.17 1.59
N LEU A 39 -3.85 -5.10 2.53
CA LEU A 39 -3.68 -4.79 3.96
C LEU A 39 -2.37 -4.06 4.26
N GLU A 40 -1.27 -4.42 3.62
CA GLU A 40 0.02 -3.72 3.79
C GLU A 40 -0.06 -2.27 3.32
N ILE A 41 -0.71 -2.02 2.20
CA ILE A 41 -0.94 -0.64 1.71
C ILE A 41 -1.91 0.10 2.62
N GLN A 42 -2.99 -0.56 3.08
CA GLN A 42 -3.93 0.03 4.03
C GLN A 42 -3.25 0.52 5.31
N GLN A 43 -2.29 -0.24 5.85
CA GLN A 43 -1.54 0.14 7.04
C GLN A 43 -0.76 1.45 6.85
N ILE A 44 -0.25 1.72 5.65
CA ILE A 44 0.44 2.98 5.33
C ILE A 44 -0.54 4.16 5.43
N PHE A 45 -1.74 4.03 4.85
CA PHE A 45 -2.78 5.06 4.95
C PHE A 45 -3.32 5.22 6.37
N ASP A 46 -3.50 4.13 7.11
CA ASP A 46 -3.92 4.16 8.51
C ASP A 46 -2.89 4.87 9.40
N ALA A 47 -1.59 4.72 9.10
CA ALA A 47 -0.53 5.44 9.78
C ALA A 47 -0.63 6.95 9.54
N ALA A 48 -0.87 7.38 8.30
CA ALA A 48 -1.06 8.80 7.96
C ALA A 48 -2.34 9.38 8.59
N GLU A 49 -3.45 8.65 8.53
CA GLU A 49 -4.71 9.03 9.19
C GLU A 49 -4.51 9.19 10.71
N THR A 50 -3.77 8.27 11.33
CA THR A 50 -3.49 8.33 12.78
C THR A 50 -2.73 9.60 13.19
N VAL A 51 -1.75 10.02 12.38
CA VAL A 51 -1.02 11.27 12.61
C VAL A 51 -1.97 12.47 12.58
N ALA A 52 -2.80 12.54 11.54
CA ALA A 52 -3.76 13.64 11.37
C ALA A 52 -4.78 13.66 12.51
N VAL A 53 -5.40 12.53 12.84
CA VAL A 53 -6.41 12.41 13.90
C VAL A 53 -5.85 12.83 15.27
N ASN A 54 -4.62 12.44 15.59
CA ASN A 54 -3.98 12.84 16.86
C ASN A 54 -3.81 14.35 16.97
N ILE A 55 -3.39 14.99 15.88
CA ILE A 55 -3.22 16.46 15.83
C ILE A 55 -4.58 17.15 15.88
N GLU A 56 -5.55 16.71 15.09
CA GLU A 56 -6.90 17.27 15.08
C GLU A 56 -7.56 17.20 16.45
N TYR A 57 -7.48 16.06 17.12
CA TYR A 57 -8.03 15.86 18.46
C TYR A 57 -7.37 16.79 19.49
N TYR A 58 -6.05 16.95 19.44
CA TYR A 58 -5.34 17.88 20.32
C TYR A 58 -5.77 19.33 20.08
N MET A 59 -5.87 19.75 18.81
CA MET A 59 -6.33 21.07 18.41
C MET A 59 -7.78 21.32 18.84
N GLU A 60 -8.67 20.38 18.66
CA GLU A 60 -10.07 20.47 19.11
C GLU A 60 -10.13 20.74 20.62
N ARG A 61 -9.32 20.03 21.41
CA ARG A 61 -9.24 20.25 22.86
C ARG A 61 -8.71 21.64 23.20
N ALA A 62 -7.68 22.12 22.50
CA ALA A 62 -7.14 23.47 22.70
C ALA A 62 -8.20 24.53 22.41
N TYR A 63 -8.96 24.39 21.32
CA TYR A 63 -10.08 25.31 20.97
C TYR A 63 -11.20 25.29 22.02
N LYS A 64 -11.58 24.11 22.53
CA LYS A 64 -12.56 24.00 23.61
C LYS A 64 -12.10 24.64 24.91
N THR A 65 -10.79 24.55 25.23
CA THR A 65 -10.20 25.23 26.38
C THR A 65 -10.37 26.74 26.25
N VAL A 66 -10.05 27.33 25.11
CA VAL A 66 -10.21 28.77 24.85
C VAL A 66 -11.66 29.20 24.89
N GLN A 67 -12.57 28.39 24.36
CA GLN A 67 -14.03 28.67 24.40
C GLN A 67 -14.58 28.70 25.84
N ALA A 68 -14.10 27.78 26.70
CA ALA A 68 -14.52 27.70 28.08
C ALA A 68 -13.88 28.82 28.94
N ASP A 69 -12.64 29.19 28.66
CA ASP A 69 -11.89 30.23 29.36
C ASP A 69 -10.95 30.99 28.41
N PRO A 70 -11.42 32.11 27.81
CA PRO A 70 -10.59 32.93 26.91
C PRO A 70 -9.29 33.46 27.51
N SER A 71 -9.18 33.53 28.85
CA SER A 71 -7.96 33.98 29.54
C SER A 71 -6.77 33.02 29.32
N GLN A 72 -7.04 31.75 28.96
CA GLN A 72 -6.01 30.77 28.61
C GLN A 72 -5.27 31.13 27.33
N ASN A 73 -5.81 31.97 26.48
CA ASN A 73 -5.21 32.37 25.20
C ASN A 73 -4.70 33.83 25.22
N VAL A 74 -4.09 34.24 26.32
CA VAL A 74 -3.50 35.57 26.49
C VAL A 74 -1.98 35.44 26.56
N LYS A 75 -1.27 36.37 25.90
CA LYS A 75 0.18 36.44 25.99
C LYS A 75 0.64 36.84 27.39
N PRO A 76 1.71 36.21 27.89
CA PRO A 76 2.32 36.69 29.12
C PRO A 76 2.89 38.12 28.93
N THR A 77 2.85 38.91 29.98
CA THR A 77 3.37 40.28 30.00
C THR A 77 4.68 40.40 30.80
N ASP A 78 4.94 39.44 31.68
CA ASP A 78 6.19 39.36 32.40
C ASP A 78 7.33 38.88 31.47
N PRO A 79 8.50 39.57 31.46
CA PRO A 79 9.61 39.24 30.55
C PRO A 79 10.10 37.80 30.66
N ALA A 80 10.16 37.25 31.89
CA ALA A 80 10.62 35.88 32.12
C ALA A 80 9.60 34.86 31.54
N ALA A 81 8.31 35.12 31.74
CA ALA A 81 7.22 34.29 31.18
C ALA A 81 7.14 34.43 29.65
N MET A 82 7.43 35.59 29.10
CA MET A 82 7.52 35.81 27.65
C MET A 82 8.62 34.94 27.00
N GLU A 83 9.77 34.85 27.62
CA GLU A 83 10.88 34.02 27.14
C GLU A 83 10.56 32.55 27.26
N LEU A 84 9.84 32.09 28.28
CA LEU A 84 9.39 30.71 28.44
C LEU A 84 8.33 30.29 27.40
N CYS A 85 7.59 31.26 26.86
CA CYS A 85 6.57 31.03 25.85
C CYS A 85 7.03 31.43 24.43
N LYS A 86 8.33 31.49 24.19
CA LYS A 86 8.89 31.86 22.90
C LYS A 86 8.78 30.69 21.92
N SER A 87 8.21 30.96 20.74
CA SER A 87 8.16 29.97 19.64
C SER A 87 9.56 29.53 19.26
N GLU A 88 9.80 28.23 19.25
CA GLU A 88 11.06 27.69 18.76
C GLU A 88 11.15 27.71 17.22
N ILE A 89 10.01 27.86 16.52
CA ILE A 89 9.97 27.91 15.05
C ILE A 89 10.11 29.35 14.56
N TYR A 90 9.35 30.29 15.15
CA TYR A 90 9.24 31.67 14.66
C TYR A 90 9.93 32.70 15.53
N GLY A 91 10.29 32.36 16.77
CA GLY A 91 10.91 33.27 17.72
C GLY A 91 9.95 34.29 18.36
N ASN A 92 8.67 34.28 18.03
CA ASN A 92 7.66 35.18 18.58
C ASN A 92 7.21 34.69 19.97
N THR A 93 6.74 35.59 20.83
CA THR A 93 6.06 35.18 22.07
C THR A 93 4.70 34.65 21.78
N LEU A 94 4.43 33.41 22.20
CA LEU A 94 3.14 32.76 22.11
C LEU A 94 2.32 32.98 23.39
N THR A 95 1.00 32.72 23.28
CA THR A 95 0.22 32.46 24.50
C THR A 95 0.71 31.18 25.15
N SER A 96 0.48 31.01 26.47
CA SER A 96 0.90 29.76 27.15
C SER A 96 0.26 28.54 26.48
N LEU A 97 -1.01 28.62 26.11
CA LEU A 97 -1.71 27.53 25.43
C LEU A 97 -1.10 27.25 24.05
N ASN A 98 -0.83 28.27 23.22
CA ASN A 98 -0.25 28.07 21.90
C ASN A 98 1.20 27.57 21.96
N TYR A 99 1.93 27.87 23.03
CA TYR A 99 3.23 27.29 23.27
C TYR A 99 3.14 25.78 23.51
N ASP A 100 2.21 25.34 24.36
CA ASP A 100 1.95 23.92 24.60
C ASP A 100 1.48 23.21 23.31
N VAL A 101 0.66 23.89 22.51
CA VAL A 101 0.24 23.40 21.17
C VAL A 101 1.46 23.23 20.28
N GLU A 102 2.32 24.24 20.16
CA GLU A 102 3.54 24.16 19.33
C GLU A 102 4.44 23.00 19.78
N VAL A 103 4.66 22.84 21.08
CA VAL A 103 5.43 21.72 21.62
C VAL A 103 4.85 20.37 21.18
N PHE A 104 3.53 20.20 21.35
CA PHE A 104 2.86 18.98 20.93
C PHE A 104 2.99 18.72 19.43
N LEU A 105 2.71 19.73 18.59
CA LEU A 105 2.77 19.59 17.14
C LEU A 105 4.16 19.22 16.65
N ARG A 106 5.19 19.89 17.18
CA ARG A 106 6.59 19.62 16.83
C ARG A 106 7.03 18.21 17.24
N GLU A 107 6.75 17.82 18.49
CA GLU A 107 7.14 16.50 18.98
C GLU A 107 6.38 15.37 18.26
N ASN A 108 5.11 15.57 17.94
CA ASN A 108 4.36 14.61 17.14
C ASN A 108 4.97 14.46 15.73
N ALA A 109 5.28 15.56 15.06
CA ALA A 109 5.89 15.56 13.73
C ALA A 109 7.29 14.92 13.75
N ARG A 110 8.15 15.28 14.73
CA ARG A 110 9.49 14.71 14.90
C ARG A 110 9.46 13.20 15.11
N ASN A 111 8.65 12.76 16.08
CA ASN A 111 8.55 11.35 16.43
C ASN A 111 8.02 10.53 15.26
N THR A 112 7.02 11.04 14.54
CA THR A 112 6.48 10.39 13.35
C THR A 112 7.55 10.28 12.26
N ALA A 113 8.20 11.38 11.89
CA ALA A 113 9.21 11.40 10.84
C ALA A 113 10.42 10.50 11.15
N LYS A 114 10.77 10.38 12.44
CA LYS A 114 11.94 9.60 12.89
C LYS A 114 11.64 8.10 13.00
N TYR A 115 10.47 7.74 13.51
CA TYR A 115 10.19 6.35 13.91
C TYR A 115 9.16 5.63 13.04
N ASN A 116 8.35 6.37 12.28
CA ASN A 116 7.38 5.75 11.36
C ASN A 116 7.94 5.74 9.93
N LYS A 117 8.40 4.58 9.48
CA LYS A 117 9.03 4.43 8.15
C LYS A 117 8.05 4.55 6.98
N ASP A 118 6.75 4.50 7.25
CA ASP A 118 5.71 4.66 6.23
C ASP A 118 5.40 6.13 5.95
N ILE A 119 5.79 7.04 6.84
CA ILE A 119 5.57 8.48 6.71
C ILE A 119 6.89 9.18 6.39
N ALA A 120 6.98 9.80 5.23
CA ALA A 120 8.16 10.52 4.77
C ALA A 120 8.34 11.87 5.48
N GLY A 121 7.25 12.47 5.92
CA GLY A 121 7.28 13.73 6.66
C GLY A 121 5.90 14.14 7.13
N VAL A 122 5.87 15.06 8.09
CA VAL A 122 4.65 15.63 8.68
C VAL A 122 4.74 17.15 8.64
N GLY A 123 3.70 17.79 8.13
CA GLY A 123 3.54 19.23 8.14
C GLY A 123 2.24 19.67 8.81
N VAL A 124 2.27 20.86 9.38
CA VAL A 124 1.08 21.55 9.89
C VAL A 124 1.11 22.97 9.36
N MET A 125 0.05 23.38 8.70
CA MET A 125 -0.03 24.66 8.01
C MET A 125 -1.35 25.34 8.36
N PHE A 126 -1.29 26.56 8.88
CA PHE A 126 -2.48 27.28 9.33
C PHE A 126 -2.93 28.32 8.31
N GLU A 127 -4.24 28.59 8.32
CA GLU A 127 -4.83 29.77 7.70
C GLU A 127 -4.25 31.05 8.33
N PRO A 128 -4.21 32.19 7.60
CA PRO A 128 -3.68 33.44 8.13
C PRO A 128 -4.31 33.83 9.47
N TYR A 129 -3.43 34.11 10.46
CA TYR A 129 -3.80 34.48 11.84
C TYR A 129 -4.58 33.42 12.63
N ALA A 130 -4.71 32.18 12.09
CA ALA A 130 -5.51 31.14 12.73
C ALA A 130 -4.78 30.40 13.86
N PHE A 131 -3.44 30.34 13.83
CA PHE A 131 -2.67 29.81 14.94
C PHE A 131 -2.63 30.77 16.13
N GLN A 132 -2.31 32.04 15.86
CA GLN A 132 -2.32 33.13 16.83
C GLN A 132 -2.64 34.44 16.13
N GLN A 133 -3.43 35.32 16.74
CA GLN A 133 -3.99 36.51 16.09
C GLN A 133 -2.96 37.52 15.56
N ASP A 134 -1.75 37.53 16.12
CA ASP A 134 -0.65 38.40 15.69
C ASP A 134 0.42 37.69 14.85
N ILE A 135 0.20 36.43 14.50
CA ILE A 135 1.07 35.63 13.63
C ILE A 135 0.29 35.32 12.36
N ARG A 136 0.66 35.98 11.24
CA ARG A 136 -0.05 35.80 9.97
C ARG A 136 0.17 34.39 9.42
N ASP A 137 1.43 34.01 9.26
CA ASP A 137 1.83 32.75 8.68
C ASP A 137 2.40 31.85 9.76
N TYR A 138 1.82 30.66 9.92
CA TYR A 138 2.33 29.64 10.79
C TYR A 138 2.25 28.28 10.09
N ALA A 139 3.40 27.77 9.69
CA ALA A 139 3.53 26.48 9.06
C ALA A 139 4.92 25.90 9.30
N PHE A 140 5.01 24.59 9.45
CA PHE A 140 6.26 23.87 9.48
C PHE A 140 6.12 22.48 8.88
N TYR A 141 7.25 21.88 8.51
CA TYR A 141 7.35 20.54 7.98
C TYR A 141 8.57 19.84 8.51
N VAL A 142 8.45 18.58 8.89
CA VAL A 142 9.53 17.75 9.42
C VAL A 142 9.57 16.43 8.68
N ASN A 143 10.71 16.12 8.08
CA ASN A 143 11.05 14.80 7.54
C ASN A 143 12.12 14.11 8.40
N GLU A 144 12.50 12.88 8.07
CA GLU A 144 13.51 12.13 8.84
C GLU A 144 14.85 12.91 8.98
N ALA A 145 15.30 13.57 7.91
CA ALA A 145 16.55 14.32 7.91
C ALA A 145 16.52 15.55 8.85
N ALA A 146 15.35 16.17 9.02
CA ALA A 146 15.14 17.34 9.87
C ALA A 146 14.69 17.00 11.30
N ALA A 147 14.38 15.73 11.58
CA ALA A 147 13.79 15.35 12.87
C ALA A 147 14.66 15.64 14.10
N ASP A 148 15.97 15.59 13.96
CA ASP A 148 16.93 15.88 15.03
C ASP A 148 17.52 17.31 14.96
N GLN A 149 16.94 18.19 14.14
CA GLN A 149 17.40 19.57 13.93
C GLN A 149 16.36 20.59 14.40
N ASP A 150 16.74 21.86 14.42
CA ASP A 150 15.80 22.95 14.66
C ASP A 150 14.80 23.02 13.50
N ILE A 151 13.51 23.08 13.85
CA ILE A 151 12.44 23.17 12.86
C ILE A 151 12.33 24.62 12.39
N ALA A 152 12.44 24.82 11.07
CA ALA A 152 12.25 26.14 10.46
C ALA A 152 10.81 26.37 9.99
N PRO A 153 10.38 27.63 9.82
CA PRO A 153 9.12 27.96 9.12
C PRO A 153 9.08 27.33 7.72
N PHE A 154 7.91 26.83 7.32
CA PHE A 154 7.70 26.19 6.01
C PHE A 154 6.93 27.14 5.08
N GLY A 155 7.66 27.87 4.24
CA GLY A 155 7.09 28.72 3.22
C GLY A 155 6.21 29.87 3.76
N SER A 156 5.38 30.42 2.90
CA SER A 156 4.35 31.40 3.21
C SER A 156 2.96 30.84 2.89
N TYR A 157 1.91 31.47 3.43
CA TYR A 157 0.54 31.10 3.10
C TYR A 157 0.28 31.12 1.59
N GLU A 158 0.83 32.09 0.88
CA GLU A 158 0.69 32.20 -0.57
C GLU A 158 1.29 31.02 -1.32
N SER A 159 2.32 30.35 -0.75
CA SER A 159 2.93 29.18 -1.36
C SER A 159 2.14 27.90 -1.05
N TYR A 160 1.97 27.54 0.23
CA TYR A 160 1.34 26.27 0.57
C TYR A 160 -0.17 26.24 0.32
N SER A 161 -0.85 27.38 0.35
CA SER A 161 -2.28 27.45 0.04
C SER A 161 -2.61 27.18 -1.44
N GLN A 162 -1.62 27.16 -2.33
CA GLN A 162 -1.80 26.82 -3.74
C GLN A 162 -1.70 25.33 -4.02
N GLU A 163 -1.18 24.56 -3.09
CA GLU A 163 -1.06 23.11 -3.24
C GLU A 163 -2.43 22.42 -3.23
N ASP A 164 -2.64 21.45 -4.10
CA ASP A 164 -3.94 20.82 -4.29
C ASP A 164 -4.42 20.09 -3.03
N TYR A 165 -3.53 19.44 -2.28
CA TYR A 165 -3.88 18.79 -1.01
C TYR A 165 -4.44 19.82 0.00
N TYR A 166 -3.88 21.03 0.05
CA TYR A 166 -4.34 22.09 0.94
C TYR A 166 -5.70 22.66 0.49
N LYS A 167 -5.83 23.01 -0.81
CA LYS A 167 -7.07 23.53 -1.40
C LYS A 167 -8.23 22.55 -1.23
N ASN A 168 -7.97 21.26 -1.45
CA ASN A 168 -8.99 20.23 -1.32
C ASN A 168 -9.47 20.13 0.13
N ALA A 169 -8.55 20.05 1.10
CA ALA A 169 -8.92 20.02 2.51
C ALA A 169 -9.70 21.27 2.96
N LEU A 170 -9.28 22.47 2.48
CA LEU A 170 -9.95 23.73 2.76
C LEU A 170 -11.37 23.77 2.19
N THR A 171 -11.54 23.30 0.96
CA THR A 171 -12.81 23.40 0.21
C THR A 171 -13.81 22.34 0.66
N THR A 172 -13.38 21.09 0.77
CA THR A 172 -14.25 19.96 1.12
C THR A 172 -14.50 19.85 2.62
N LYS A 173 -13.57 20.38 3.44
CA LYS A 173 -13.54 20.22 4.90
C LYS A 173 -13.46 18.75 5.32
N THR A 174 -12.86 17.93 4.48
CA THR A 174 -12.61 16.50 4.69
C THR A 174 -11.18 16.15 4.32
N SER A 175 -10.69 15.01 4.81
CA SER A 175 -9.39 14.47 4.43
C SER A 175 -9.38 14.12 2.94
N ASN A 176 -8.20 14.23 2.32
CA ASN A 176 -7.95 13.84 0.95
C ASN A 176 -6.55 13.24 0.79
N VAL A 177 -6.30 12.56 -0.32
CA VAL A 177 -4.96 12.15 -0.74
C VAL A 177 -4.65 12.80 -2.08
N SER A 178 -3.46 13.38 -2.20
CA SER A 178 -3.03 14.04 -3.43
C SER A 178 -2.72 13.05 -4.55
N ASP A 179 -2.69 13.55 -5.79
CA ASP A 179 -1.98 12.89 -6.88
C ASP A 179 -0.48 12.74 -6.53
N PRO A 180 0.23 11.77 -7.14
CA PRO A 180 1.67 11.67 -7.01
C PRO A 180 2.37 12.93 -7.54
N TYR A 181 3.36 13.42 -6.81
CA TYR A 181 4.19 14.56 -7.21
C TYR A 181 5.65 14.36 -6.77
N GLU A 182 6.57 15.03 -7.46
CA GLU A 182 7.99 14.99 -7.15
C GLU A 182 8.37 16.03 -6.11
N TYR A 183 9.04 15.60 -5.05
CA TYR A 183 9.60 16.48 -4.03
C TYR A 183 10.95 15.98 -3.53
N ASN A 184 12.00 16.81 -3.66
CA ASN A 184 13.37 16.48 -3.24
C ASN A 184 13.88 15.11 -3.75
N GLY A 185 13.51 14.74 -4.98
CA GLY A 185 13.96 13.50 -5.62
C GLY A 185 13.20 12.24 -5.17
N ALA A 186 12.08 12.40 -4.50
CA ALA A 186 11.14 11.32 -4.17
C ALA A 186 9.76 11.62 -4.77
N THR A 187 9.07 10.58 -5.21
CA THR A 187 7.66 10.65 -5.59
C THR A 187 6.81 10.47 -4.33
N LEU A 188 6.01 11.46 -4.00
CA LEU A 188 5.16 11.47 -2.81
C LEU A 188 3.68 11.48 -3.19
N VAL A 189 2.84 10.96 -2.29
CA VAL A 189 1.43 11.30 -2.15
C VAL A 189 1.22 11.87 -0.76
N THR A 190 0.37 12.88 -0.63
CA THR A 190 0.10 13.56 0.64
C THR A 190 -1.29 13.20 1.15
N TYR A 191 -1.35 12.60 2.33
CA TYR A 191 -2.58 12.55 3.12
C TYR A 191 -2.75 13.88 3.82
N ALA A 192 -3.81 14.62 3.51
CA ALA A 192 -4.09 15.92 4.10
C ALA A 192 -5.44 15.91 4.81
N SER A 193 -5.50 16.53 5.98
CA SER A 193 -6.72 16.61 6.78
C SER A 193 -6.91 18.01 7.38
N PRO A 194 -8.14 18.59 7.34
CA PRO A 194 -8.39 19.91 7.85
C PRO A 194 -8.48 19.95 9.38
N ILE A 195 -7.84 20.92 9.99
CA ILE A 195 -8.04 21.27 11.40
C ILE A 195 -9.27 22.14 11.49
N LEU A 196 -10.32 21.68 12.17
CA LEU A 196 -11.60 22.37 12.25
C LEU A 196 -11.82 23.02 13.64
N ASN A 197 -12.35 24.23 13.64
CA ASN A 197 -12.93 24.87 14.82
C ASN A 197 -14.32 25.39 14.48
N ASN A 198 -15.35 24.83 15.10
CA ASN A 198 -16.77 25.15 14.82
C ASN A 198 -17.10 25.09 13.31
N GLY A 199 -16.60 24.07 12.62
CA GLY A 199 -16.85 23.88 11.17
C GLY A 199 -16.07 24.82 10.24
N LYS A 200 -15.20 25.68 10.79
CA LYS A 200 -14.29 26.52 10.02
C LYS A 200 -12.91 25.89 9.99
N VAL A 201 -12.30 25.79 8.81
CA VAL A 201 -10.91 25.31 8.67
C VAL A 201 -9.96 26.34 9.26
N GLN A 202 -9.10 25.91 10.16
CA GLN A 202 -8.05 26.72 10.79
C GLN A 202 -6.69 26.46 10.15
N GLY A 203 -6.53 25.30 9.54
CA GLY A 203 -5.30 24.85 8.92
C GLY A 203 -5.45 23.41 8.42
N VAL A 204 -4.35 22.86 7.96
CA VAL A 204 -4.28 21.51 7.40
C VAL A 204 -3.10 20.77 8.00
N VAL A 205 -3.34 19.54 8.42
CA VAL A 205 -2.27 18.57 8.72
C VAL A 205 -1.97 17.82 7.45
N MET A 206 -0.69 17.64 7.14
CA MET A 206 -0.24 16.80 6.04
C MET A 206 0.69 15.69 6.55
N ALA A 207 0.53 14.50 6.01
CA ALA A 207 1.44 13.39 6.20
C ALA A 207 1.84 12.86 4.82
N ASP A 208 3.11 12.98 4.48
CA ASP A 208 3.64 12.54 3.21
C ASP A 208 3.98 11.06 3.25
N ILE A 209 3.58 10.36 2.21
CA ILE A 209 3.86 8.95 1.97
C ILE A 209 4.77 8.87 0.75
N ASN A 210 5.95 8.25 0.90
CA ASN A 210 6.80 7.96 -0.24
C ASN A 210 6.20 6.80 -1.04
N VAL A 211 5.92 7.03 -2.32
CA VAL A 211 5.38 6.01 -3.24
C VAL A 211 6.29 4.78 -3.31
N ALA A 212 7.60 4.94 -3.12
CA ALA A 212 8.52 3.80 -3.01
C ALA A 212 8.17 2.82 -1.86
N ASN A 213 7.46 3.26 -0.82
CA ASN A 213 7.01 2.38 0.26
C ASN A 213 5.95 1.37 -0.19
N PHE A 214 5.27 1.64 -1.32
CA PHE A 214 4.32 0.69 -1.91
C PHE A 214 5.01 -0.54 -2.51
N SER A 215 6.34 -0.53 -2.67
CA SER A 215 7.12 -1.71 -3.05
C SER A 215 7.11 -2.84 -1.99
N LYS A 216 6.53 -2.62 -0.82
CA LYS A 216 6.27 -3.66 0.19
C LYS A 216 5.32 -4.74 -0.30
N VAL A 217 4.43 -4.43 -1.27
CA VAL A 217 3.55 -5.44 -1.84
C VAL A 217 4.35 -6.53 -2.57
N ASP A 218 3.90 -7.77 -2.44
CA ASP A 218 4.55 -8.90 -3.09
C ASP A 218 4.42 -8.80 -4.62
N SER A 219 5.50 -8.38 -5.26
CA SER A 219 5.62 -8.23 -6.71
C SER A 219 6.45 -9.34 -7.36
N SER A 220 6.89 -10.34 -6.58
CA SER A 220 7.62 -11.50 -7.09
C SER A 220 7.24 -12.75 -6.31
N ASN A 221 7.06 -13.87 -7.02
CA ASN A 221 6.72 -15.15 -6.42
C ASN A 221 7.31 -16.28 -7.28
N GLU A 222 8.02 -17.23 -6.66
CA GLU A 222 8.64 -18.33 -7.39
C GLU A 222 7.63 -19.23 -8.09
N ASN A 223 6.42 -19.36 -7.54
CA ASN A 223 5.34 -20.14 -8.15
C ASN A 223 4.64 -19.40 -9.29
N TYR A 224 4.73 -18.06 -9.29
CA TYR A 224 4.09 -17.18 -10.25
C TYR A 224 5.09 -16.13 -10.77
N PRO A 225 6.05 -16.52 -11.64
CA PRO A 225 7.15 -15.63 -12.06
C PRO A 225 6.71 -14.36 -12.77
N SER A 226 5.50 -14.35 -13.34
CA SER A 226 4.92 -13.17 -14.01
C SER A 226 4.11 -12.27 -13.10
N MET A 227 4.10 -12.54 -11.76
CA MET A 227 3.34 -11.72 -10.81
C MET A 227 3.86 -10.29 -10.79
N TYR A 228 2.93 -9.34 -10.81
CA TYR A 228 3.20 -7.93 -10.60
C TYR A 228 2.09 -7.28 -9.78
N SER A 229 2.37 -6.13 -9.21
CA SER A 229 1.45 -5.36 -8.37
C SER A 229 1.33 -3.92 -8.87
N THR A 230 0.12 -3.39 -8.83
CA THR A 230 -0.17 -1.99 -9.20
C THR A 230 -1.12 -1.39 -8.17
N ILE A 231 -0.90 -0.16 -7.78
CA ILE A 231 -1.83 0.60 -6.93
C ILE A 231 -2.51 1.65 -7.80
N TYR A 232 -3.85 1.67 -7.77
CA TYR A 232 -4.66 2.65 -8.47
C TYR A 232 -5.42 3.54 -7.48
N ASP A 233 -5.65 4.79 -7.85
CA ASP A 233 -6.63 5.64 -7.18
C ASP A 233 -8.07 5.25 -7.56
N ASP A 234 -9.05 5.99 -7.07
CA ASP A 234 -10.48 5.76 -7.32
C ASP A 234 -10.89 5.98 -8.79
N ASN A 235 -10.11 6.73 -9.56
CA ASN A 235 -10.31 6.98 -10.99
C ASN A 235 -9.56 5.98 -11.89
N GLY A 236 -8.79 5.06 -11.29
CA GLY A 236 -7.96 4.09 -12.01
C GLY A 236 -6.64 4.69 -12.51
N LYS A 237 -6.17 5.81 -11.92
CA LYS A 237 -4.83 6.35 -12.16
C LYS A 237 -3.81 5.50 -11.43
N ILE A 238 -2.70 5.18 -12.08
CA ILE A 238 -1.59 4.43 -11.50
C ILE A 238 -0.82 5.32 -10.53
N ILE A 239 -0.78 4.91 -9.27
CA ILE A 239 -0.01 5.54 -8.20
C ILE A 239 1.34 4.85 -8.01
N TYR A 240 1.37 3.54 -8.20
CA TYR A 240 2.56 2.69 -8.14
C TYR A 240 2.39 1.51 -9.09
N ASP A 241 3.46 1.12 -9.78
CA ASP A 241 3.52 -0.10 -10.58
C ASP A 241 4.87 -0.79 -10.38
N SER A 242 4.85 -2.08 -10.02
CA SER A 242 6.07 -2.85 -9.76
C SER A 242 6.83 -3.24 -11.03
N GLU A 243 6.18 -3.21 -12.21
CA GLU A 243 6.84 -3.47 -13.48
C GLU A 243 7.57 -2.22 -14.00
N SER A 244 6.98 -1.03 -13.80
CA SER A 244 7.55 0.22 -14.32
C SER A 244 7.07 1.44 -13.54
N LEU A 245 7.99 2.14 -12.87
CA LEU A 245 7.68 3.42 -12.23
C LEU A 245 7.35 4.54 -13.23
N GLU A 246 7.69 4.38 -14.52
CA GLU A 246 7.34 5.32 -15.61
C GLU A 246 5.83 5.30 -15.93
N ASP A 247 5.09 4.32 -15.42
CA ASP A 247 3.65 4.20 -15.61
C ASP A 247 2.85 4.98 -14.56
N ILE A 248 3.50 5.53 -13.54
CA ILE A 248 2.86 6.40 -12.54
C ILE A 248 2.20 7.59 -13.25
N GLY A 249 0.94 7.84 -12.93
CA GLY A 249 0.12 8.91 -13.53
C GLY A 249 -0.63 8.51 -14.79
N LYS A 250 -0.33 7.35 -15.42
CA LYS A 250 -1.16 6.76 -16.47
C LYS A 250 -2.42 6.11 -15.88
N TYR A 251 -3.31 5.62 -16.71
CA TYR A 251 -4.59 5.08 -16.28
C TYR A 251 -4.72 3.60 -16.62
N LEU A 252 -5.54 2.88 -15.85
CA LEU A 252 -5.94 1.50 -16.14
C LEU A 252 -6.42 1.33 -17.60
N ALA A 253 -7.09 2.36 -18.15
CA ALA A 253 -7.57 2.37 -19.52
C ALA A 253 -6.45 2.31 -20.56
N ASP A 254 -5.28 2.91 -20.27
CA ASP A 254 -4.13 2.93 -21.18
C ASP A 254 -3.55 1.52 -21.40
N PHE A 255 -3.75 0.62 -20.43
CA PHE A 255 -3.25 -0.76 -20.43
C PHE A 255 -4.35 -1.81 -20.69
N THR A 256 -5.57 -1.36 -21.04
CA THR A 256 -6.71 -2.26 -21.27
C THR A 256 -7.35 -1.91 -22.62
N PRO A 257 -6.85 -2.47 -23.72
CA PRO A 257 -7.32 -2.13 -25.08
C PRO A 257 -8.76 -2.60 -25.34
N ASN A 258 -9.21 -3.64 -24.64
CA ASN A 258 -10.57 -4.15 -24.79
C ASN A 258 -11.55 -3.36 -23.92
N GLN A 259 -12.43 -2.59 -24.57
CA GLN A 259 -13.41 -1.74 -23.88
C GLN A 259 -14.42 -2.52 -23.03
N SER A 260 -14.77 -3.75 -23.43
CA SER A 260 -15.67 -4.59 -22.63
C SER A 260 -15.00 -5.06 -21.33
N GLU A 261 -13.71 -5.41 -21.39
CA GLU A 261 -12.92 -5.78 -20.21
C GLU A 261 -12.72 -4.58 -19.28
N LEU A 262 -12.41 -3.40 -19.84
CA LEU A 262 -12.29 -2.16 -19.08
C LEU A 262 -13.60 -1.82 -18.36
N SER A 263 -14.72 -1.86 -19.07
CA SER A 263 -16.05 -1.59 -18.49
C SER A 263 -16.41 -2.59 -17.39
N LEU A 264 -16.03 -3.86 -17.55
CA LEU A 264 -16.25 -4.89 -16.53
C LEU A 264 -15.44 -4.58 -15.25
N MET A 265 -14.18 -4.20 -15.39
CA MET A 265 -13.34 -3.81 -14.24
C MET A 265 -13.92 -2.59 -13.53
N GLN A 266 -14.23 -1.51 -14.25
CA GLN A 266 -14.82 -0.29 -13.69
C GLN A 266 -16.16 -0.56 -12.98
N THR A 267 -17.01 -1.41 -13.55
CA THR A 267 -18.29 -1.82 -12.94
C THR A 267 -18.05 -2.57 -11.60
N ASN A 268 -17.04 -3.42 -11.56
CA ASN A 268 -16.70 -4.13 -10.31
C ASN A 268 -16.03 -3.21 -9.29
N MET A 269 -15.14 -2.30 -9.71
CA MET A 269 -14.55 -1.29 -8.83
C MET A 269 -15.63 -0.43 -8.15
N ALA A 270 -16.69 -0.05 -8.86
CA ALA A 270 -17.79 0.72 -8.31
C ALA A 270 -18.52 0.02 -7.14
N LYS A 271 -18.41 -1.31 -7.02
CA LYS A 271 -19.00 -2.08 -5.92
C LYS A 271 -18.17 -2.01 -4.62
N LYS A 272 -16.92 -1.53 -4.70
CA LYS A 272 -16.00 -1.39 -3.56
C LYS A 272 -15.78 -2.69 -2.78
N GLN A 273 -15.76 -3.84 -3.48
CA GLN A 273 -15.52 -5.17 -2.93
C GLN A 273 -14.38 -5.83 -3.69
N PRO A 274 -13.62 -6.75 -3.07
CA PRO A 274 -12.61 -7.53 -3.79
C PRO A 274 -13.22 -8.28 -4.97
N PHE A 275 -12.51 -8.32 -6.08
CA PHE A 275 -12.95 -9.07 -7.26
C PHE A 275 -11.78 -9.60 -8.08
N ARG A 276 -12.05 -10.60 -8.88
CA ARG A 276 -11.13 -11.19 -9.85
C ARG A 276 -11.69 -11.06 -11.26
N VAL A 277 -10.81 -10.80 -12.21
CA VAL A 277 -11.16 -10.75 -13.64
C VAL A 277 -9.99 -11.27 -14.48
N GLU A 278 -10.29 -11.93 -15.59
CA GLU A 278 -9.29 -12.24 -16.62
C GLU A 278 -9.40 -11.21 -17.75
N THR A 279 -8.28 -10.65 -18.16
CA THR A 279 -8.19 -9.62 -19.21
C THR A 279 -7.05 -9.90 -20.15
N THR A 280 -7.03 -9.21 -21.28
CA THR A 280 -5.98 -9.33 -22.30
C THR A 280 -5.12 -8.05 -22.28
N ARG A 281 -3.79 -8.19 -22.18
CA ARG A 281 -2.84 -7.10 -22.31
C ARG A 281 -2.67 -6.68 -23.78
N GLU A 282 -2.04 -5.53 -24.00
CA GLU A 282 -1.72 -5.04 -25.36
C GLU A 282 -0.90 -6.03 -26.19
N ASP A 283 -0.03 -6.81 -25.55
CA ASP A 283 0.78 -7.85 -26.20
C ASP A 283 0.04 -9.16 -26.48
N GLY A 284 -1.28 -9.20 -26.20
CA GLY A 284 -2.15 -10.35 -26.40
C GLY A 284 -2.11 -11.41 -25.30
N ARG A 285 -1.27 -11.23 -24.26
CA ARG A 285 -1.23 -12.16 -23.13
C ARG A 285 -2.48 -12.01 -22.26
N LYS A 286 -3.03 -13.14 -21.84
CA LYS A 286 -4.10 -13.19 -20.84
C LYS A 286 -3.52 -13.09 -19.44
N VAL A 287 -4.15 -12.25 -18.63
CA VAL A 287 -3.75 -11.96 -17.26
C VAL A 287 -4.94 -12.12 -16.33
N THR A 288 -4.75 -12.87 -15.27
CA THR A 288 -5.69 -12.93 -14.15
C THR A 288 -5.35 -11.83 -13.17
N ARG A 289 -6.30 -10.95 -12.88
CA ARG A 289 -6.17 -9.76 -12.04
C ARG A 289 -7.04 -9.89 -10.81
N PHE A 290 -6.44 -9.64 -9.64
CA PHE A 290 -7.10 -9.63 -8.34
C PHE A 290 -7.05 -8.22 -7.79
N PHE A 291 -8.22 -7.62 -7.57
CA PHE A 291 -8.36 -6.28 -7.05
C PHE A 291 -8.82 -6.33 -5.60
N THR A 292 -8.10 -5.65 -4.72
CA THR A 292 -8.45 -5.48 -3.30
C THR A 292 -8.65 -4.00 -3.01
N PRO A 293 -9.80 -3.58 -2.46
CA PRO A 293 -10.05 -2.17 -2.16
C PRO A 293 -9.24 -1.72 -0.95
N ILE A 294 -8.79 -0.47 -0.98
CA ILE A 294 -8.04 0.21 0.08
C ILE A 294 -8.78 1.51 0.40
N LYS A 295 -8.98 1.81 1.68
CA LYS A 295 -9.49 3.11 2.12
C LYS A 295 -8.36 4.13 2.12
N ALA A 296 -8.50 5.20 1.36
CA ALA A 296 -7.58 6.32 1.28
C ALA A 296 -8.35 7.64 1.48
N ALA A 297 -8.35 8.19 2.69
CA ALA A 297 -9.01 9.45 3.04
C ALA A 297 -10.48 9.58 2.57
N GLY A 298 -11.27 8.52 2.69
CA GLY A 298 -12.67 8.51 2.25
C GLY A 298 -12.89 8.08 0.80
N GLU A 299 -11.85 8.03 -0.01
CA GLU A 299 -11.84 7.41 -1.34
C GLU A 299 -11.57 5.91 -1.25
N THR A 300 -11.87 5.18 -2.32
CA THR A 300 -11.52 3.77 -2.45
C THR A 300 -10.44 3.64 -3.51
N TRP A 301 -9.21 3.41 -3.06
CA TRP A 301 -8.11 3.03 -3.93
C TRP A 301 -8.06 1.52 -4.10
N TRP A 302 -7.19 1.03 -4.98
CA TRP A 302 -7.15 -0.38 -5.34
C TRP A 302 -5.72 -0.92 -5.35
N SER A 303 -5.52 -2.03 -4.64
CA SER A 303 -4.33 -2.87 -4.79
C SER A 303 -4.64 -3.97 -5.79
N LEU A 304 -3.90 -3.99 -6.89
CA LEU A 304 -3.94 -5.04 -7.90
C LEU A 304 -2.78 -6.00 -7.69
N THR A 305 -3.07 -7.29 -7.66
CA THR A 305 -2.10 -8.37 -7.89
C THR A 305 -2.49 -9.08 -9.18
N ALA A 306 -1.56 -9.20 -10.10
CA ALA A 306 -1.81 -9.76 -11.42
C ALA A 306 -0.79 -10.83 -11.79
N VAL A 307 -1.25 -11.86 -12.50
CA VAL A 307 -0.45 -13.01 -12.92
C VAL A 307 -0.85 -13.40 -14.34
N ASN A 308 0.11 -13.71 -15.21
CA ASN A 308 -0.23 -14.30 -16.51
C ASN A 308 -1.03 -15.59 -16.32
N SER A 309 -2.11 -15.74 -17.05
CA SER A 309 -2.98 -16.94 -16.95
C SER A 309 -2.22 -18.22 -17.26
N SER A 310 -1.13 -18.14 -18.06
CA SER A 310 -0.24 -19.28 -18.30
C SER A 310 0.46 -19.80 -17.05
N ASP A 311 0.83 -18.93 -16.10
CA ASP A 311 1.46 -19.34 -14.84
C ASP A 311 0.43 -20.01 -13.91
N VAL A 312 -0.80 -19.49 -13.89
CA VAL A 312 -1.91 -20.13 -13.19
C VAL A 312 -2.16 -21.53 -13.73
N ASP A 313 -2.21 -21.68 -15.08
CA ASP A 313 -2.37 -22.97 -15.74
C ASP A 313 -1.21 -23.93 -15.47
N ALA A 314 0.02 -23.42 -15.38
CA ALA A 314 1.19 -24.22 -15.06
C ALA A 314 1.15 -24.74 -13.60
N ALA A 315 0.71 -23.92 -12.66
CA ALA A 315 0.55 -24.29 -11.26
C ALA A 315 -0.56 -25.35 -11.06
N VAL A 316 -1.58 -25.35 -11.93
CA VAL A 316 -2.69 -26.32 -11.91
C VAL A 316 -2.31 -27.66 -12.53
N LYS A 317 -1.26 -27.72 -13.39
CA LYS A 317 -0.80 -29.01 -13.95
C LYS A 317 -0.20 -29.85 -12.83
N PRO A 318 -0.63 -31.13 -12.67
CA PRO A 318 0.05 -32.00 -11.72
C PRO A 318 1.53 -32.06 -12.11
N ARG A 319 2.42 -31.76 -11.16
CA ARG A 319 3.85 -32.06 -11.34
C ARG A 319 3.92 -33.53 -11.69
N SER A 320 4.22 -33.87 -12.94
CA SER A 320 4.57 -35.23 -13.30
C SER A 320 5.71 -35.60 -12.38
N SER A 321 5.42 -36.51 -11.43
CA SER A 321 6.47 -37.09 -10.62
C SER A 321 7.48 -37.65 -11.62
N GLN A 322 8.63 -37.04 -11.76
CA GLN A 322 9.80 -37.70 -12.31
C GLN A 322 10.18 -38.78 -11.30
N TRP A 323 9.44 -39.88 -11.37
CA TRP A 323 9.93 -41.13 -10.88
C TRP A 323 11.10 -41.45 -11.82
N SER A 324 12.28 -40.99 -11.48
CA SER A 324 13.49 -41.59 -11.99
C SER A 324 13.46 -43.04 -11.48
N CYS A 325 13.01 -43.95 -12.32
CA CYS A 325 13.32 -45.36 -12.11
C CYS A 325 14.82 -45.45 -12.23
N SER A 326 15.53 -45.26 -11.13
CA SER A 326 16.89 -45.73 -10.99
C SER A 326 16.80 -47.25 -11.14
N PRO A 327 17.48 -47.88 -12.09
CA PRO A 327 17.50 -49.29 -12.17
C PRO A 327 18.00 -49.82 -10.80
N PRO A 328 17.44 -50.96 -10.32
CA PRO A 328 17.87 -51.51 -9.04
C PRO A 328 19.39 -51.76 -9.10
N VAL A 329 20.09 -51.20 -8.13
CA VAL A 329 21.54 -51.43 -7.94
C VAL A 329 21.66 -52.94 -7.71
N PRO A 330 22.48 -53.69 -8.46
CA PRO A 330 22.69 -55.10 -8.21
C PRO A 330 23.26 -55.27 -6.81
N ASP A 331 22.61 -56.11 -6.00
CA ASP A 331 23.10 -56.49 -4.69
C ASP A 331 24.49 -57.20 -4.82
N PRO A 332 25.58 -56.63 -4.30
CA PRO A 332 26.90 -57.23 -4.45
C PRO A 332 27.03 -58.54 -3.69
N ASP A 333 26.07 -58.92 -2.84
CA ASP A 333 26.09 -60.13 -2.05
C ASP A 333 25.24 -61.30 -2.62
N TYR A 334 24.63 -61.10 -3.80
CA TYR A 334 23.89 -62.16 -4.46
C TYR A 334 24.86 -63.18 -5.13
N ARG A 335 25.44 -64.12 -4.31
CA ARG A 335 26.13 -65.32 -4.80
C ARG A 335 25.08 -66.33 -5.19
N GLY A 336 24.61 -66.29 -6.43
CA GLY A 336 23.81 -67.36 -7.01
C GLY A 336 24.63 -68.61 -7.14
N HIS A 337 24.26 -69.65 -6.41
CA HIS A 337 24.79 -71.02 -6.64
C HIS A 337 24.29 -71.52 -7.98
N PHE A 338 25.09 -71.41 -9.01
CA PHE A 338 24.94 -72.21 -10.23
C PHE A 338 25.48 -73.54 -10.02
N SER A 339 24.64 -74.59 -9.80
CA SER A 339 24.97 -75.96 -9.95
C SER A 339 25.01 -76.28 -11.44
N ALA A 340 26.19 -76.43 -12.00
CA ALA A 340 26.40 -76.94 -13.35
C ALA A 340 26.15 -78.44 -13.36
N SER A 341 25.16 -78.93 -14.06
CA SER A 341 25.01 -80.32 -14.42
C SER A 341 25.95 -80.66 -15.56
N PRO A 342 26.68 -81.77 -15.50
CA PRO A 342 27.58 -82.13 -16.59
C PRO A 342 26.85 -82.65 -17.82
N PRO A 343 27.42 -82.49 -19.03
CA PRO A 343 26.83 -82.95 -20.24
C PRO A 343 26.81 -84.43 -20.37
N PRO A 344 25.81 -84.99 -21.08
CA PRO A 344 25.81 -86.49 -21.32
C PRO A 344 26.89 -86.86 -22.27
N SER A 345 27.56 -88.01 -21.90
CA SER A 345 28.60 -88.64 -22.69
C SER A 345 28.02 -89.19 -23.99
N ALA A 346 28.70 -88.95 -25.11
CA ALA A 346 28.47 -89.65 -26.35
C ALA A 346 29.07 -91.05 -26.27
N SER A 347 28.29 -92.04 -26.61
CA SER A 347 28.76 -93.40 -26.95
C SER A 347 27.92 -93.90 -28.12
N ASP A 348 28.65 -94.19 -29.19
CA ASP A 348 28.38 -95.05 -30.37
C ASP A 348 27.26 -94.65 -31.34
#